data_c34e957c108a9c85457ef9d82ae7327e
#
_entry.id   c34e957c108a9c85457ef9d82ae7327e
#
_cell.length_a   1.000
_cell.length_b   1.000
_cell.length_c   1.000
_cell.angle_alpha   90.00
_cell.angle_beta   90.00
_cell.angle_gamma   90.00
#
_symmetry.space_group_name_H-M   'P 1'
#
loop_
_entity.id
_entity.type
_entity.pdbx_description
1 polymer ?
#
loop_
_entity_poly.entity_id
_entity_poly.type
_entity_poly.pdbx_seq_one_letter_code
_entity_poly.pdbx_strand_id
1 'polypeptide(L)'
;MVRENFENEPRYVISVAARMLSVQTHTLRYYEKVGIIEPSRSRGNVRLYSDRDIALLKRVKALVDDMGVNLPGVEVILRMMQHLGDLQIQLEEAHAQLEKLRGGQ
;
A
#
# COMPACT_ATOMS: atom_id res chain seq x y z
N MET A 1 17.27 6.68 -13.12
CA MET A 1 16.90 5.32 -12.78
C MET A 1 15.56 5.29 -12.09
N VAL A 2 14.66 4.57 -12.62
CA VAL A 2 13.25 4.65 -12.19
C VAL A 2 12.82 3.39 -11.46
N ARG A 3 13.50 3.05 -10.41
CA ARG A 3 13.21 1.87 -9.63
C ARG A 3 11.88 1.95 -8.91
N GLU A 4 11.57 3.16 -8.41
CA GLU A 4 10.35 3.34 -7.64
C GLU A 4 9.10 3.02 -8.45
N ASN A 5 9.19 3.06 -9.80
CA ASN A 5 8.03 2.78 -10.64
C ASN A 5 7.72 1.29 -10.76
N PHE A 6 8.69 0.43 -10.50
CA PHE A 6 8.45 -1.01 -10.56
C PHE A 6 7.45 -1.47 -9.51
N GLU A 7 7.49 -0.87 -8.33
CA GLU A 7 6.60 -1.27 -7.25
C GLU A 7 5.15 -1.01 -7.58
N ASN A 8 4.88 -0.01 -8.42
CA ASN A 8 3.53 0.37 -8.78
C ASN A 8 3.05 -0.28 -10.08
N GLU A 9 3.90 -1.06 -10.71
CA GLU A 9 3.58 -1.66 -11.99
C GLU A 9 2.55 -2.78 -11.82
N PRO A 10 1.41 -2.72 -12.54
CA PRO A 10 0.39 -3.78 -12.42
C PRO A 10 0.93 -5.08 -13.02
N ARG A 11 0.99 -6.13 -12.21
CA ARG A 11 1.64 -7.37 -12.61
C ARG A 11 0.80 -8.62 -12.41
N TYR A 12 0.07 -8.71 -11.30
CA TYR A 12 -0.46 -9.99 -10.85
C TYR A 12 -1.97 -10.01 -10.98
N VAL A 13 -2.50 -11.01 -11.68
CA VAL A 13 -3.95 -11.25 -11.67
C VAL A 13 -4.37 -11.75 -10.30
N ILE A 14 -5.66 -11.68 -10.00
CA ILE A 14 -6.16 -11.95 -8.66
C ILE A 14 -5.82 -13.35 -8.16
N SER A 15 -5.84 -14.36 -9.03
CA SER A 15 -5.52 -15.74 -8.61
C SER A 15 -4.07 -15.87 -8.16
N VAL A 16 -3.16 -15.16 -8.83
CA VAL A 16 -1.75 -15.16 -8.47
C VAL A 16 -1.54 -14.37 -7.18
N ALA A 17 -2.14 -13.19 -7.09
CA ALA A 17 -2.05 -12.37 -5.88
C ALA A 17 -2.56 -13.12 -4.66
N ALA A 18 -3.71 -13.80 -4.79
CA ALA A 18 -4.28 -14.57 -3.71
C ALA A 18 -3.33 -15.68 -3.25
N ARG A 19 -2.69 -16.33 -4.21
CA ARG A 19 -1.72 -17.39 -3.88
C ARG A 19 -0.49 -16.82 -3.16
N MET A 20 0.01 -15.67 -3.64
CA MET A 20 1.15 -15.02 -3.00
C MET A 20 0.85 -14.64 -1.55
N LEU A 21 -0.40 -14.29 -1.27
CA LEU A 21 -0.84 -13.84 0.05
C LEU A 21 -1.41 -14.98 0.90
N SER A 22 -1.58 -16.16 0.34
CA SER A 22 -2.20 -17.31 1.01
C SER A 22 -3.61 -16.98 1.49
N VAL A 23 -4.38 -16.34 0.63
CA VAL A 23 -5.79 -16.02 0.91
C VAL A 23 -6.64 -16.48 -0.27
N GLN A 24 -7.95 -16.46 -0.09
CA GLN A 24 -8.89 -16.78 -1.15
C GLN A 24 -9.13 -15.55 -2.03
N THR A 25 -9.47 -15.78 -3.29
CA THR A 25 -9.72 -14.66 -4.20
C THR A 25 -10.89 -13.81 -3.72
N HIS A 26 -11.91 -14.43 -3.12
CA HIS A 26 -13.06 -13.65 -2.64
C HIS A 26 -12.65 -12.70 -1.51
N THR A 27 -11.62 -13.02 -0.75
CA THR A 27 -11.10 -12.14 0.28
C THR A 27 -10.56 -10.85 -0.34
N LEU A 28 -9.81 -10.97 -1.43
CA LEU A 28 -9.27 -9.81 -2.12
C LEU A 28 -10.37 -8.97 -2.75
N ARG A 29 -11.40 -9.62 -3.31
CA ARG A 29 -12.56 -8.89 -3.84
C ARG A 29 -13.29 -8.13 -2.75
N TYR A 30 -13.39 -8.74 -1.57
CA TYR A 30 -14.03 -8.09 -0.44
C TYR A 30 -13.23 -6.87 0.02
N TYR A 31 -11.91 -6.99 0.08
CA TYR A 31 -11.06 -5.86 0.44
C TYR A 31 -11.20 -4.71 -0.55
N GLU A 32 -11.36 -5.01 -1.82
CA GLU A 32 -11.62 -3.98 -2.82
C GLU A 32 -12.99 -3.35 -2.58
N LYS A 33 -13.98 -4.17 -2.30
CA LYS A 33 -15.35 -3.70 -2.09
C LYS A 33 -15.45 -2.71 -0.95
N VAL A 34 -14.73 -2.98 0.14
CA VAL A 34 -14.76 -2.10 1.32
C VAL A 34 -13.75 -0.97 1.24
N GLY A 35 -13.00 -0.87 0.15
CA GLY A 35 -12.13 0.29 -0.08
C GLY A 35 -10.73 0.18 0.49
N ILE A 36 -10.30 -1.00 0.93
CA ILE A 36 -8.96 -1.17 1.47
C ILE A 36 -7.91 -1.14 0.38
N ILE A 37 -8.24 -1.68 -0.79
CA ILE A 37 -7.32 -1.77 -1.92
C ILE A 37 -8.08 -1.43 -3.20
N GLU A 38 -7.38 -0.81 -4.13
CA GLU A 38 -7.95 -0.51 -5.44
C GLU A 38 -6.96 -0.98 -6.51
N PRO A 39 -7.07 -2.22 -6.95
CA PRO A 39 -6.15 -2.73 -7.97
C PRO A 39 -6.39 -2.05 -9.30
N SER A 40 -5.34 -2.00 -10.11
CA SER A 40 -5.46 -1.50 -11.47
C SER A 40 -6.30 -2.45 -12.31
N ARG A 41 -6.78 -1.98 -13.44
CA ARG A 41 -7.54 -2.79 -14.38
C ARG A 41 -6.84 -2.77 -15.73
N SER A 42 -6.75 -3.94 -16.35
CA SER A 42 -6.24 -4.04 -17.70
C SER A 42 -7.29 -3.55 -18.70
N ARG A 43 -6.94 -3.55 -19.98
CA ARG A 43 -7.88 -3.18 -21.02
C ARG A 43 -9.12 -4.05 -21.00
N GLY A 44 -8.97 -5.33 -20.68
CA GLY A 44 -10.08 -6.26 -20.59
C GLY A 44 -10.80 -6.21 -19.26
N ASN A 45 -10.54 -5.18 -18.46
CA ASN A 45 -11.16 -4.98 -17.15
C ASN A 45 -10.76 -6.08 -16.13
N VAL A 46 -9.57 -6.63 -16.29
CA VAL A 46 -9.05 -7.64 -15.38
C VAL A 46 -8.26 -6.95 -14.26
N ARG A 47 -8.49 -7.37 -13.02
CA ARG A 47 -7.77 -6.83 -11.87
C ARG A 47 -6.30 -7.19 -11.95
N LEU A 48 -5.44 -6.20 -11.74
CA LEU A 48 -3.99 -6.39 -11.71
C LEU A 48 -3.42 -5.74 -10.47
N TYR A 49 -2.67 -6.52 -9.72
CA TYR A 49 -2.08 -6.09 -8.46
C TYR A 49 -0.59 -5.83 -8.67
N SER A 50 -0.10 -4.74 -8.07
CA SER A 50 1.32 -4.40 -8.12
C SER A 50 2.04 -5.03 -6.92
N ASP A 51 3.39 -4.96 -6.96
CA ASP A 51 4.18 -5.37 -5.78
C ASP A 51 3.83 -4.54 -4.56
N ARG A 52 3.55 -3.26 -4.77
CA ARG A 52 3.14 -2.38 -3.67
C ARG A 52 1.80 -2.81 -3.08
N ASP A 53 0.87 -3.20 -3.95
CA ASP A 53 -0.42 -3.74 -3.50
C ASP A 53 -0.23 -5.00 -2.66
N ILE A 54 0.65 -5.89 -3.11
CA ILE A 54 0.92 -7.13 -2.37
C ILE A 54 1.51 -6.80 -0.99
N ALA A 55 2.45 -5.86 -0.93
CA ALA A 55 3.05 -5.46 0.36
C ALA A 55 1.99 -4.89 1.30
N LEU A 56 1.10 -4.04 0.79
CA LEU A 56 0.00 -3.49 1.59
C LEU A 56 -0.91 -4.60 2.10
N LEU A 57 -1.27 -5.53 1.22
CA LEU A 57 -2.19 -6.61 1.59
C LEU A 57 -1.57 -7.57 2.60
N LYS A 58 -0.25 -7.73 2.58
CA LYS A 58 0.44 -8.50 3.63
C LYS A 58 0.26 -7.84 4.99
N ARG A 59 0.35 -6.52 5.04
CA ARG A 59 0.13 -5.78 6.28
C ARG A 59 -1.31 -5.90 6.75
N VAL A 60 -2.26 -5.80 5.82
CA VAL A 60 -3.67 -5.96 6.15
C VAL A 60 -3.92 -7.34 6.73
N LYS A 61 -3.38 -8.37 6.11
CA LYS A 61 -3.55 -9.73 6.57
C LYS A 61 -3.00 -9.90 7.99
N ALA A 62 -1.82 -9.34 8.25
CA ALA A 62 -1.23 -9.42 9.59
C ALA A 62 -2.09 -8.72 10.62
N LEU A 63 -2.64 -7.56 10.30
CA LEU A 63 -3.51 -6.84 11.22
C LEU A 63 -4.77 -7.63 11.54
N VAL A 64 -5.38 -8.23 10.53
CA VAL A 64 -6.62 -8.99 10.71
C VAL A 64 -6.36 -10.33 11.40
N ASP A 65 -5.42 -11.12 10.86
CA ASP A 65 -5.24 -12.50 11.30
C ASP A 65 -4.42 -12.60 12.58
N ASP A 66 -3.36 -11.81 12.67
CA ASP A 66 -2.43 -11.95 13.81
C ASP A 66 -2.81 -11.06 14.97
N MET A 67 -3.37 -9.89 14.71
CA MET A 67 -3.68 -8.91 15.74
C MET A 67 -5.16 -8.75 16.00
N GLY A 68 -6.00 -9.41 15.23
CA GLY A 68 -7.45 -9.39 15.45
C GLY A 68 -8.12 -8.05 15.19
N VAL A 69 -7.50 -7.22 14.35
CA VAL A 69 -8.08 -5.91 14.03
C VAL A 69 -9.23 -6.10 13.05
N ASN A 70 -10.38 -5.48 13.32
CA ASN A 70 -11.50 -5.55 12.39
C ASN A 70 -11.26 -4.60 11.22
N LEU A 71 -12.05 -4.75 10.15
CA LEU A 71 -11.81 -3.99 8.93
C LEU A 71 -11.93 -2.47 9.11
N PRO A 72 -12.90 -1.94 9.87
CA PRO A 72 -12.89 -0.50 10.15
C PRO A 72 -11.61 -0.04 10.82
N GLY A 73 -11.06 -0.86 11.73
CA GLY A 73 -9.79 -0.56 12.38
C GLY A 73 -8.63 -0.58 11.42
N VAL A 74 -8.63 -1.54 10.49
CA VAL A 74 -7.60 -1.60 9.44
C VAL A 74 -7.61 -0.31 8.62
N GLU A 75 -8.79 0.15 8.24
CA GLU A 75 -8.93 1.37 7.46
C GLU A 75 -8.35 2.57 8.18
N VAL A 76 -8.64 2.69 9.49
CA VAL A 76 -8.09 3.76 10.30
C VAL A 76 -6.58 3.67 10.36
N ILE A 77 -6.05 2.48 10.60
CA ILE A 77 -4.60 2.26 10.70
C ILE A 77 -3.90 2.64 9.39
N LEU A 78 -4.46 2.22 8.26
CA LEU A 78 -3.85 2.55 6.96
C LEU A 78 -3.84 4.05 6.73
N ARG A 79 -4.91 4.74 7.11
CA ARG A 79 -4.98 6.19 6.98
C ARG A 79 -3.95 6.86 7.86
N MET A 80 -3.79 6.38 9.09
CA MET A 80 -2.80 6.92 10.00
C MET A 80 -1.38 6.67 9.49
N MET A 81 -1.13 5.51 8.93
CA MET A 81 0.19 5.19 8.37
C MET A 81 0.53 6.12 7.21
N GLN A 82 -0.46 6.41 6.37
CA GLN A 82 -0.24 7.34 5.26
C GLN A 82 0.07 8.74 5.79
N HIS A 83 -0.67 9.17 6.80
CA HIS A 83 -0.44 10.48 7.41
C HIS A 83 0.96 10.57 8.04
N LEU A 84 1.37 9.51 8.71
CA LEU A 84 2.73 9.45 9.28
C LEU A 84 3.78 9.55 8.19
N GLY A 85 3.56 8.87 7.06
CA GLY A 85 4.48 8.96 5.93
C GLY A 85 4.59 10.37 5.39
N ASP A 86 3.45 11.04 5.25
CA ASP A 86 3.43 12.41 4.76
C ASP A 86 4.17 13.35 5.73
N LEU A 87 3.95 13.19 7.02
CA LEU A 87 4.63 14.00 8.03
C LEU A 87 6.13 13.75 8.02
N GLN A 88 6.54 12.50 7.81
CA GLN A 88 7.95 12.15 7.73
C GLN A 88 8.61 12.84 6.54
N ILE A 89 7.94 12.86 5.40
CA ILE A 89 8.46 13.55 4.22
C ILE A 89 8.59 15.06 4.50
N GLN A 90 7.57 15.64 5.12
CA GLN A 90 7.61 17.06 5.46
C GLN A 90 8.76 17.37 6.42
N LEU A 91 9.00 16.49 7.36
CA LEU A 91 10.09 16.66 8.31
C LEU A 91 11.44 16.59 7.61
N GLU A 92 11.61 15.65 6.70
CA GLU A 92 12.84 15.52 5.94
C GLU A 92 13.09 16.74 5.07
N GLU A 93 12.04 17.25 4.47
CA GLU A 93 12.15 18.47 3.66
C GLU A 93 12.52 19.68 4.51
N ALA A 94 11.93 19.79 5.70
CA ALA A 94 12.27 20.87 6.61
C ALA A 94 13.71 20.79 7.07
N HIS A 95 14.18 19.58 7.37
CA HIS A 95 15.58 19.35 7.74
C HIS A 95 16.52 19.73 6.62
N ALA A 96 16.17 19.34 5.39
CA ALA A 96 16.99 19.69 4.23
C ALA A 96 17.10 21.19 4.04
N GLN A 97 16.00 21.90 4.25
CA GLN A 97 15.99 23.35 4.15
C GLN A 97 16.86 23.98 5.22
N LEU A 98 16.79 23.49 6.44
CA LEU A 98 17.61 24.00 7.53
C LEU A 98 19.09 23.78 7.24
N GLU A 99 19.44 22.61 6.75
CA GLU A 99 20.82 22.32 6.40
C GLU A 99 21.31 23.24 5.30
N LYS A 100 20.46 23.51 4.33
CA LYS A 100 20.77 24.40 3.23
C LYS A 100 21.05 25.81 3.74
N LEU A 101 20.20 26.29 4.64
CA LEU A 101 20.37 27.62 5.22
C LEU A 101 21.65 27.73 6.04
N ARG A 102 21.97 26.66 6.77
CA ARG A 102 23.21 26.60 7.56
C ARG A 102 24.43 26.56 6.67
N GLY A 103 24.36 25.68 5.65
CA GLY A 103 25.49 25.50 4.74
C GLY A 103 25.73 26.66 3.84
N GLY A 104 24.72 27.50 3.64
CA GLY A 104 24.81 28.69 2.80
C GLY A 104 25.58 29.79 3.44
N GLN A 105 26.02 29.62 4.66
CA GLN A 105 26.81 30.63 5.35
C GLN A 105 28.32 30.34 5.24
#